data_82c397309e2c7da74ea1a87ac5a6bb39
#
_entry.id   82c397309e2c7da74ea1a87ac5a6bb39
#
_cell.length_a   1.000
_cell.length_b   1.000
_cell.length_c   1.000
_cell.angle_alpha   90.00
_cell.angle_beta   90.00
_cell.angle_gamma   90.00
#
_symmetry.space_group_name_H-M   'P 1'
#
loop_
_entity.id
_entity.type
_entity.pdbx_description
1 polymer ?
#
loop_
_entity_poly.entity_id
_entity_poly.type
_entity_poly.pdbx_seq_one_letter_code
_entity_poly.pdbx_strand_id
1 'polypeptide(L)'
;MNVDIGKFAGFCDGVKYAVENTFSQASKKNSDIYIDGHLIHNPQTLDMLENIGVKTYEDDEDMSVLDGKTVIVRAHGISPKRREALSSHAKKIVNLTCKYVAKIQGLVKKYSSLGYRVIVIGNPVHPEIVGVCGYADDVYVVYKDEDLNKLPNDSKKALIVAQTTLQKSAFDKFVAQIQDKYKDTEIIIKNTICAATEQRQNEVLEIAKRNDSVSVMVCYSAVHTLPYP
;
A
#
# COMPACT_ATOMS: atom_id res chain seq x y z
N MET A 1 -3.15 36.24 12.43
CA MET A 1 -3.16 34.77 12.58
C MET A 1 -1.93 34.26 11.84
N ASN A 2 -1.03 33.56 12.52
CA ASN A 2 0.10 32.90 11.87
C ASN A 2 -0.31 31.50 11.44
N VAL A 3 0.02 31.11 10.21
CA VAL A 3 -0.25 29.77 9.68
C VAL A 3 1.08 29.08 9.43
N ASP A 4 1.26 27.92 10.06
CA ASP A 4 2.45 27.06 9.90
C ASP A 4 2.09 25.88 9.03
N ILE A 5 2.75 25.72 7.89
CA ILE A 5 2.47 24.64 6.92
C ILE A 5 3.58 23.60 7.00
N GLY A 6 3.18 22.32 7.10
CA GLY A 6 4.11 21.20 7.13
C GLY A 6 4.95 21.11 5.85
N LYS A 7 6.25 20.85 6.00
CA LYS A 7 7.21 20.70 4.88
C LYS A 7 6.93 19.46 4.04
N PHE A 8 6.36 18.43 4.67
CA PHE A 8 6.03 17.16 4.02
C PHE A 8 4.57 17.09 3.56
N ALA A 9 3.85 18.23 3.55
CA ALA A 9 2.51 18.31 2.99
C ALA A 9 2.49 17.99 1.48
N GLY A 10 1.37 17.45 0.99
CA GLY A 10 1.19 17.12 -0.43
C GLY A 10 1.55 15.66 -0.77
N PHE A 11 1.74 15.37 -2.05
CA PHE A 11 2.04 14.02 -2.53
C PHE A 11 3.47 13.60 -2.16
N CYS A 12 3.63 12.36 -1.67
CA CYS A 12 4.94 11.75 -1.57
C CYS A 12 5.48 11.36 -2.96
N ASP A 13 6.78 11.07 -3.06
CA ASP A 13 7.42 10.71 -4.34
C ASP A 13 6.70 9.57 -5.07
N GLY A 14 6.23 8.55 -4.33
CA GLY A 14 5.54 7.40 -4.93
C GLY A 14 4.20 7.77 -5.54
N VAL A 15 3.42 8.61 -4.85
CA VAL A 15 2.14 9.12 -5.35
C VAL A 15 2.36 10.08 -6.52
N LYS A 16 3.30 11.02 -6.37
CA LYS A 16 3.67 11.98 -7.43
C LYS A 16 4.08 11.24 -8.71
N TYR A 17 4.96 10.25 -8.57
CA TYR A 17 5.40 9.42 -9.69
C TYR A 17 4.21 8.75 -10.40
N ALA A 18 3.28 8.14 -9.65
CA ALA A 18 2.12 7.47 -10.23
C ALA A 18 1.21 8.45 -10.98
N VAL A 19 0.91 9.61 -10.39
CA VAL A 19 0.05 10.63 -10.98
C VAL A 19 0.67 11.22 -12.24
N GLU A 20 1.92 11.70 -12.19
CA GLU A 20 2.62 12.32 -13.33
C GLU A 20 2.77 11.35 -14.51
N ASN A 21 3.09 10.07 -14.23
CA ASN A 21 3.19 9.07 -15.29
C ASN A 21 1.83 8.74 -15.91
N THR A 22 0.74 8.72 -15.13
CA THR A 22 -0.61 8.52 -15.66
C THR A 22 -0.98 9.65 -16.61
N PHE A 23 -0.78 10.91 -16.20
CA PHE A 23 -0.97 12.08 -17.10
C PHE A 23 -0.13 11.98 -18.37
N SER A 24 1.14 11.58 -18.23
CA SER A 24 2.04 11.39 -19.38
C SER A 24 1.58 10.27 -20.33
N GLN A 25 0.96 9.21 -19.82
CA GLN A 25 0.36 8.19 -20.70
C GLN A 25 -0.90 8.72 -21.38
N ALA A 26 -1.75 9.45 -20.64
CA ALA A 26 -3.00 10.00 -21.15
C ALA A 26 -2.79 11.05 -22.27
N SER A 27 -1.71 11.81 -22.20
CA SER A 27 -1.39 12.84 -23.24
C SER A 27 -0.94 12.25 -24.59
N LYS A 28 -0.72 10.93 -24.68
CA LYS A 28 -0.37 10.27 -25.95
C LYS A 28 -1.62 10.12 -26.83
N LYS A 29 -1.49 10.46 -28.12
CA LYS A 29 -2.59 10.32 -29.08
C LYS A 29 -3.13 8.88 -29.09
N ASN A 30 -4.47 8.74 -29.08
CA ASN A 30 -5.20 7.45 -29.10
C ASN A 30 -4.90 6.54 -27.90
N SER A 31 -4.63 7.09 -26.73
CA SER A 31 -4.46 6.28 -25.52
C SER A 31 -5.82 5.99 -24.89
N ASP A 32 -6.26 4.75 -25.02
CA ASP A 32 -7.42 4.23 -24.30
C ASP A 32 -6.87 3.59 -23.02
N ILE A 33 -6.99 4.30 -21.89
CA ILE A 33 -6.30 3.98 -20.64
C ILE A 33 -7.30 3.59 -19.57
N TYR A 34 -7.04 2.48 -18.94
CA TYR A 34 -7.71 2.05 -17.72
C TYR A 34 -6.72 1.94 -16.56
N ILE A 35 -7.15 2.29 -15.35
CA ILE A 35 -6.40 2.06 -14.13
C ILE A 35 -7.04 0.88 -13.42
N ASP A 36 -6.25 -0.10 -12.98
CA ASP A 36 -6.70 -1.23 -12.20
C ASP A 36 -7.03 -0.80 -10.76
N GLY A 37 -8.30 -0.44 -10.52
CA GLY A 37 -8.80 0.22 -9.32
C GLY A 37 -8.32 1.67 -9.20
N HIS A 38 -8.52 2.28 -8.05
CA HIS A 38 -8.12 3.66 -7.83
C HIS A 38 -6.59 3.83 -7.82
N LEU A 39 -6.06 4.71 -8.67
CA LEU A 39 -4.61 5.01 -8.77
C LEU A 39 -4.00 5.32 -7.41
N ILE A 40 -4.69 6.19 -6.69
CA ILE A 40 -4.42 6.66 -5.33
C ILE A 40 -5.74 6.94 -4.63
N HIS A 41 -5.72 7.08 -3.30
CA HIS A 41 -6.90 7.45 -2.53
C HIS A 41 -7.08 8.99 -2.49
N ASN A 42 -7.32 9.62 -3.64
CA ASN A 42 -7.59 11.06 -3.74
C ASN A 42 -8.65 11.32 -4.81
N PRO A 43 -9.93 11.58 -4.42
CA PRO A 43 -11.03 11.78 -5.35
C PRO A 43 -10.77 12.89 -6.37
N GLN A 44 -10.22 14.04 -5.94
CA GLN A 44 -9.96 15.16 -6.84
C GLN A 44 -8.98 14.79 -7.95
N THR A 45 -7.96 13.97 -7.64
CA THR A 45 -7.02 13.48 -8.64
C THR A 45 -7.68 12.48 -9.57
N LEU A 46 -8.55 11.62 -9.06
CA LEU A 46 -9.30 10.67 -9.89
C LEU A 46 -10.25 11.41 -10.85
N ASP A 47 -10.99 12.40 -10.37
CA ASP A 47 -11.84 13.26 -11.20
C ASP A 47 -11.03 13.98 -12.31
N MET A 48 -9.84 14.47 -11.98
CA MET A 48 -8.96 15.10 -12.98
C MET A 48 -8.51 14.10 -14.05
N LEU A 49 -8.22 12.85 -13.69
CA LEU A 49 -7.83 11.80 -14.63
C LEU A 49 -9.01 11.37 -15.50
N GLU A 50 -10.19 11.26 -14.93
CA GLU A 50 -11.42 10.95 -15.65
C GLU A 50 -11.76 12.04 -16.68
N ASN A 51 -11.63 13.31 -16.31
CA ASN A 51 -11.86 14.44 -17.22
C ASN A 51 -10.94 14.46 -18.43
N ILE A 52 -9.79 13.78 -18.39
CA ILE A 52 -8.89 13.60 -19.54
C ILE A 52 -9.02 12.24 -20.22
N GLY A 53 -10.08 11.49 -19.90
CA GLY A 53 -10.43 10.24 -20.55
C GLY A 53 -9.74 8.99 -20.00
N VAL A 54 -9.09 9.06 -18.83
CA VAL A 54 -8.59 7.87 -18.11
C VAL A 54 -9.74 7.25 -17.33
N LYS A 55 -9.96 5.96 -17.49
CA LYS A 55 -11.05 5.23 -16.84
C LYS A 55 -10.53 4.38 -15.68
N THR A 56 -11.34 4.18 -14.65
CA THR A 56 -11.06 3.19 -13.62
C THR A 56 -11.73 1.88 -13.99
N TYR A 57 -11.03 0.76 -13.84
CA TYR A 57 -11.55 -0.59 -13.96
C TYR A 57 -11.79 -1.13 -12.55
N GLU A 58 -13.02 -1.52 -12.26
CA GLU A 58 -13.41 -2.08 -10.96
C GLU A 58 -13.43 -3.62 -11.00
N ASP A 59 -13.26 -4.25 -9.83
CA ASP A 59 -13.08 -5.71 -9.73
C ASP A 59 -14.33 -6.53 -10.11
N ASP A 60 -15.50 -5.93 -10.16
CA ASP A 60 -16.77 -6.56 -10.55
C ASP A 60 -17.10 -6.42 -12.04
N GLU A 61 -16.29 -5.69 -12.80
CA GLU A 61 -16.47 -5.53 -14.24
C GLU A 61 -15.89 -6.71 -15.03
N ASP A 62 -16.45 -6.97 -16.21
CA ASP A 62 -15.88 -7.94 -17.15
C ASP A 62 -14.51 -7.47 -17.67
N MET A 63 -13.48 -8.31 -17.49
CA MET A 63 -12.13 -8.00 -17.97
C MET A 63 -12.02 -7.78 -19.49
N SER A 64 -12.99 -8.22 -20.27
CA SER A 64 -13.02 -7.99 -21.73
C SER A 64 -13.02 -6.49 -22.09
N VAL A 65 -13.47 -5.61 -21.20
CA VAL A 65 -13.39 -4.15 -21.40
C VAL A 65 -11.94 -3.64 -21.52
N LEU A 66 -10.98 -4.43 -21.04
CA LEU A 66 -9.54 -4.13 -21.10
C LEU A 66 -8.86 -4.63 -22.38
N ASP A 67 -9.59 -5.36 -23.25
CA ASP A 67 -9.02 -5.96 -24.45
C ASP A 67 -8.44 -4.90 -25.37
N GLY A 68 -7.15 -5.06 -25.66
CA GLY A 68 -6.42 -4.14 -26.51
C GLY A 68 -6.10 -2.77 -25.90
N LYS A 69 -6.42 -2.52 -24.63
CA LYS A 69 -6.23 -1.25 -23.92
C LYS A 69 -4.86 -1.16 -23.25
N THR A 70 -4.51 0.04 -22.81
CA THR A 70 -3.39 0.25 -21.88
C THR A 70 -3.93 0.22 -20.45
N VAL A 71 -3.41 -0.69 -19.64
CA VAL A 71 -3.79 -0.81 -18.23
C VAL A 71 -2.66 -0.31 -17.32
N ILE A 72 -3.00 0.57 -16.39
CA ILE A 72 -2.10 1.11 -15.39
C ILE A 72 -2.31 0.36 -14.08
N VAL A 73 -1.23 -0.21 -13.56
CA VAL A 73 -1.21 -0.77 -12.20
C VAL A 73 -1.00 0.37 -11.21
N ARG A 74 -1.92 0.50 -10.27
CA ARG A 74 -1.96 1.52 -9.21
C ARG A 74 -0.74 1.52 -8.30
N ALA A 75 -0.55 2.62 -7.55
CA ALA A 75 0.58 2.79 -6.63
C ALA A 75 0.67 1.72 -5.52
N HIS A 76 -0.46 1.14 -5.12
CA HIS A 76 -0.56 0.07 -4.12
C HIS A 76 0.00 -1.28 -4.60
N GLY A 77 0.25 -1.43 -5.90
CA GLY A 77 0.63 -2.70 -6.50
C GLY A 77 -0.50 -3.72 -6.52
N ILE A 78 -0.23 -4.84 -7.16
CA ILE A 78 -1.16 -5.96 -7.33
C ILE A 78 -0.45 -7.29 -7.10
N SER A 79 -1.21 -8.36 -6.89
CA SER A 79 -0.69 -9.72 -6.80
C SER A 79 -0.19 -10.25 -8.16
N PRO A 80 0.68 -11.27 -8.18
CA PRO A 80 1.09 -11.93 -9.44
C PRO A 80 -0.09 -12.48 -10.23
N LYS A 81 -1.07 -13.10 -9.55
CA LYS A 81 -2.28 -13.63 -10.17
C LYS A 81 -3.11 -12.53 -10.87
N ARG A 82 -3.28 -11.37 -10.20
CA ARG A 82 -3.98 -10.23 -10.80
C ARG A 82 -3.23 -9.71 -12.02
N ARG A 83 -1.90 -9.61 -11.92
CA ARG A 83 -1.06 -9.17 -13.02
C ARG A 83 -1.17 -10.09 -14.25
N GLU A 84 -1.17 -11.39 -14.02
CA GLU A 84 -1.35 -12.38 -15.09
C GLU A 84 -2.71 -12.23 -15.77
N ALA A 85 -3.79 -12.12 -14.97
CA ALA A 85 -5.13 -11.88 -15.50
C ALA A 85 -5.21 -10.59 -16.33
N LEU A 86 -4.65 -9.48 -15.86
CA LEU A 86 -4.61 -8.24 -16.66
C LEU A 86 -3.78 -8.41 -17.95
N SER A 87 -2.68 -9.18 -17.89
CA SER A 87 -1.80 -9.40 -19.04
C SER A 87 -2.45 -10.21 -20.16
N SER A 88 -3.48 -11.01 -19.87
CA SER A 88 -4.21 -11.77 -20.88
C SER A 88 -5.19 -10.93 -21.70
N HIS A 89 -5.56 -9.74 -21.23
CA HIS A 89 -6.48 -8.81 -21.87
C HIS A 89 -5.79 -7.55 -22.39
N ALA A 90 -4.94 -6.95 -21.57
CA ALA A 90 -4.33 -5.67 -21.88
C ALA A 90 -3.30 -5.77 -23.03
N LYS A 91 -3.38 -4.84 -23.98
CA LYS A 91 -2.32 -4.65 -24.99
C LYS A 91 -1.00 -4.21 -24.33
N LYS A 92 -1.07 -3.43 -23.26
CA LYS A 92 0.08 -2.88 -22.56
C LYS A 92 -0.23 -2.70 -21.08
N ILE A 93 0.70 -3.12 -20.23
CA ILE A 93 0.64 -2.84 -18.80
C ILE A 93 1.71 -1.81 -18.45
N VAL A 94 1.29 -0.74 -17.77
CA VAL A 94 2.17 0.28 -17.18
C VAL A 94 2.15 0.10 -15.67
N ASN A 95 3.24 -0.41 -15.11
CA ASN A 95 3.32 -0.67 -13.68
C ASN A 95 3.80 0.59 -12.94
N LEU A 96 2.90 1.22 -12.18
CA LEU A 96 3.19 2.39 -11.34
C LEU A 96 3.21 2.06 -9.85
N THR A 97 3.42 0.80 -9.50
CA THR A 97 3.60 0.37 -8.11
C THR A 97 4.70 1.20 -7.44
N CYS A 98 4.39 1.77 -6.28
CA CYS A 98 5.36 2.51 -5.48
C CYS A 98 6.58 1.65 -5.15
N LYS A 99 7.77 2.23 -5.27
CA LYS A 99 9.04 1.52 -4.99
C LYS A 99 9.11 0.86 -3.60
N TYR A 100 8.47 1.46 -2.60
CA TYR A 100 8.41 0.90 -1.24
C TYR A 100 7.51 -0.34 -1.20
N VAL A 101 6.37 -0.31 -1.86
CA VAL A 101 5.47 -1.46 -1.99
C VAL A 101 6.14 -2.58 -2.79
N ALA A 102 6.76 -2.26 -3.92
CA ALA A 102 7.51 -3.22 -4.73
C ALA A 102 8.64 -3.91 -3.93
N LYS A 103 9.31 -3.16 -3.04
CA LYS A 103 10.31 -3.72 -2.12
C LYS A 103 9.69 -4.75 -1.18
N ILE A 104 8.51 -4.49 -0.61
CA ILE A 104 7.81 -5.45 0.27
C ILE A 104 7.43 -6.70 -0.52
N GLN A 105 6.84 -6.53 -1.70
CA GLN A 105 6.50 -7.65 -2.58
C GLN A 105 7.72 -8.53 -2.89
N GLY A 106 8.86 -7.91 -3.18
CA GLY A 106 10.13 -8.61 -3.40
C GLY A 106 10.64 -9.36 -2.16
N LEU A 107 10.55 -8.75 -0.96
CA LEU A 107 10.90 -9.40 0.30
C LEU A 107 10.00 -10.60 0.57
N VAL A 108 8.69 -10.41 0.48
CA VAL A 108 7.69 -11.47 0.71
C VAL A 108 7.93 -12.64 -0.22
N LYS A 109 8.08 -12.40 -1.53
CA LYS A 109 8.40 -13.43 -2.51
C LYS A 109 9.69 -14.19 -2.17
N LYS A 110 10.76 -13.45 -1.86
CA LYS A 110 12.06 -14.04 -1.52
C LYS A 110 11.99 -14.94 -0.31
N TYR A 111 11.42 -14.47 0.79
CA TYR A 111 11.40 -15.23 2.04
C TYR A 111 10.38 -16.37 2.01
N SER A 112 9.25 -16.22 1.31
CA SER A 112 8.33 -17.32 1.04
C SER A 112 9.03 -18.46 0.29
N SER A 113 9.81 -18.16 -0.76
CA SER A 113 10.57 -19.18 -1.49
C SER A 113 11.70 -19.86 -0.66
N LEU A 114 12.10 -19.26 0.45
CA LEU A 114 13.06 -19.82 1.41
C LEU A 114 12.36 -20.59 2.56
N GLY A 115 11.04 -20.79 2.46
CA GLY A 115 10.25 -21.53 3.44
C GLY A 115 9.92 -20.76 4.71
N TYR A 116 9.97 -19.42 4.68
CA TYR A 116 9.52 -18.58 5.79
C TYR A 116 8.02 -18.37 5.71
N ARG A 117 7.34 -18.56 6.85
CA ARG A 117 5.99 -18.04 7.07
C ARG A 117 6.03 -16.53 7.02
N VAL A 118 5.13 -15.91 6.26
CA VAL A 118 5.08 -14.45 6.14
C VAL A 118 3.99 -13.90 7.06
N ILE A 119 4.36 -12.95 7.90
CA ILE A 119 3.43 -12.21 8.76
C ILE A 119 3.46 -10.75 8.33
N VAL A 120 2.33 -10.27 7.86
CA VAL A 120 2.15 -8.89 7.40
C VAL A 120 1.36 -8.12 8.45
N ILE A 121 1.95 -7.10 9.05
CA ILE A 121 1.24 -6.21 9.98
C ILE A 121 0.60 -5.08 9.18
N GLY A 122 -0.74 -5.07 9.10
CA GLY A 122 -1.50 -4.10 8.31
C GLY A 122 -2.96 -4.45 8.13
N ASN A 123 -3.72 -3.57 7.50
CA ASN A 123 -5.15 -3.77 7.27
C ASN A 123 -5.40 -4.81 6.16
N PRO A 124 -6.05 -5.96 6.44
CA PRO A 124 -6.23 -7.05 5.48
C PRO A 124 -7.04 -6.69 4.23
N VAL A 125 -7.92 -5.70 4.32
CA VAL A 125 -8.73 -5.26 3.18
C VAL A 125 -8.08 -4.13 2.36
N HIS A 126 -6.93 -3.63 2.81
CA HIS A 126 -6.24 -2.57 2.08
C HIS A 126 -5.60 -3.13 0.80
N PRO A 127 -5.72 -2.44 -0.35
CA PRO A 127 -5.19 -2.91 -1.64
C PRO A 127 -3.71 -3.28 -1.63
N GLU A 128 -2.88 -2.54 -0.88
CA GLU A 128 -1.46 -2.85 -0.71
C GLU A 128 -1.25 -4.23 -0.09
N ILE A 129 -2.01 -4.54 0.99
CA ILE A 129 -1.87 -5.80 1.71
C ILE A 129 -2.39 -6.96 0.88
N VAL A 130 -3.54 -6.81 0.22
CA VAL A 130 -4.06 -7.81 -0.73
C VAL A 130 -3.03 -8.12 -1.81
N GLY A 131 -2.41 -7.08 -2.38
CA GLY A 131 -1.36 -7.24 -3.38
C GLY A 131 -0.10 -7.93 -2.84
N VAL A 132 0.35 -7.57 -1.64
CA VAL A 132 1.54 -8.13 -0.99
C VAL A 132 1.33 -9.60 -0.61
N CYS A 133 0.18 -9.95 -0.04
CA CYS A 133 -0.14 -11.32 0.37
C CYS A 133 -0.11 -12.30 -0.81
N GLY A 134 -0.45 -11.84 -2.01
CA GLY A 134 -0.39 -12.69 -3.21
C GLY A 134 1.01 -13.17 -3.63
N TYR A 135 2.07 -12.72 -2.97
CA TYR A 135 3.46 -13.14 -3.24
C TYR A 135 3.94 -14.28 -2.31
N ALA A 136 3.11 -14.78 -1.41
CA ALA A 136 3.44 -15.88 -0.51
C ALA A 136 2.27 -16.86 -0.41
N ASP A 137 2.60 -18.16 -0.21
CA ASP A 137 1.60 -19.22 -0.02
C ASP A 137 1.20 -19.36 1.47
N ASP A 138 2.17 -19.22 2.39
CA ASP A 138 1.95 -19.25 3.84
C ASP A 138 2.05 -17.85 4.43
N VAL A 139 0.92 -17.12 4.39
CA VAL A 139 0.85 -15.69 4.77
C VAL A 139 -0.28 -15.44 5.75
N TYR A 140 0.01 -14.66 6.80
CA TYR A 140 -0.93 -14.21 7.82
C TYR A 140 -0.90 -12.69 7.95
N VAL A 141 -2.07 -12.09 8.12
CA VAL A 141 -2.18 -10.65 8.34
C VAL A 141 -2.59 -10.40 9.79
N VAL A 142 -1.86 -9.52 10.46
CA VAL A 142 -2.13 -9.08 11.83
C VAL A 142 -2.49 -7.59 11.77
N TYR A 143 -3.70 -7.26 12.18
CA TYR A 143 -4.21 -5.89 12.22
C TYR A 143 -4.72 -5.50 13.61
N LYS A 144 -5.19 -6.47 14.37
CA LYS A 144 -5.71 -6.32 15.73
C LYS A 144 -5.28 -7.50 16.60
N ASP A 145 -5.38 -7.36 17.92
CA ASP A 145 -4.85 -8.34 18.88
C ASP A 145 -5.43 -9.75 18.67
N GLU A 146 -6.69 -9.86 18.26
CA GLU A 146 -7.33 -11.16 18.01
C GLU A 146 -6.69 -11.92 16.84
N ASP A 147 -6.05 -11.23 15.89
CA ASP A 147 -5.41 -11.87 14.74
C ASP A 147 -4.18 -12.69 15.15
N LEU A 148 -3.55 -12.38 16.29
CA LEU A 148 -2.44 -13.16 16.84
C LEU A 148 -2.85 -14.59 17.18
N ASN A 149 -4.13 -14.84 17.48
CA ASN A 149 -4.66 -16.18 17.76
C ASN A 149 -4.76 -17.04 16.49
N LYS A 150 -4.80 -16.41 15.31
CA LYS A 150 -4.82 -17.10 14.01
C LYS A 150 -3.44 -17.58 13.57
N LEU A 151 -2.38 -17.07 14.19
CA LEU A 151 -1.01 -17.45 13.87
C LEU A 151 -0.76 -18.88 14.38
N PRO A 152 -0.37 -19.85 13.53
CA PRO A 152 -0.07 -21.23 13.94
C PRO A 152 1.12 -21.27 14.91
N ASN A 153 1.11 -22.26 15.81
CA ASN A 153 2.15 -22.41 16.84
C ASN A 153 3.43 -23.12 16.36
N ASP A 154 3.42 -23.69 15.17
CA ASP A 154 4.44 -24.59 14.63
C ASP A 154 5.44 -23.94 13.68
N SER A 155 5.57 -22.62 13.72
CA SER A 155 6.46 -21.91 12.81
C SER A 155 7.94 -22.12 13.19
N LYS A 156 8.74 -22.60 12.24
CA LYS A 156 10.21 -22.70 12.40
C LYS A 156 10.93 -21.43 11.94
N LYS A 157 10.39 -20.76 10.94
CA LYS A 157 10.95 -19.55 10.34
C LYS A 157 9.83 -18.57 10.00
N ALA A 158 9.98 -17.31 10.37
CA ALA A 158 9.00 -16.27 10.08
C ALA A 158 9.66 -14.99 9.56
N LEU A 159 9.02 -14.36 8.59
CA LEU A 159 9.30 -13.00 8.15
C LEU A 159 8.19 -12.09 8.65
N ILE A 160 8.53 -11.00 9.31
CA ILE A 160 7.59 -9.95 9.68
C ILE A 160 7.86 -8.71 8.83
N VAL A 161 6.81 -8.22 8.16
CA VAL A 161 6.81 -6.96 7.39
C VAL A 161 5.61 -6.10 7.79
N ALA A 162 5.65 -4.82 7.48
CA ALA A 162 4.58 -3.86 7.76
C ALA A 162 3.98 -3.27 6.48
N GLN A 163 2.71 -2.90 6.53
CA GLN A 163 2.09 -1.98 5.58
C GLN A 163 2.88 -0.66 5.56
N THR A 164 3.08 -0.06 4.38
CA THR A 164 3.89 1.16 4.23
C THR A 164 3.37 2.35 5.04
N THR A 165 2.08 2.39 5.32
CA THR A 165 1.40 3.48 6.03
C THR A 165 1.06 3.17 7.49
N LEU A 166 1.57 2.05 8.03
CA LEU A 166 1.33 1.67 9.41
C LEU A 166 2.01 2.64 10.40
N GLN A 167 1.42 2.81 11.58
CA GLN A 167 2.07 3.52 12.68
C GLN A 167 3.22 2.70 13.27
N LYS A 168 4.36 3.36 13.54
CA LYS A 168 5.55 2.71 14.11
C LYS A 168 5.26 2.05 15.45
N SER A 169 4.49 2.70 16.33
CA SER A 169 4.10 2.15 17.64
C SER A 169 3.27 0.87 17.52
N ALA A 170 2.35 0.82 16.57
CA ALA A 170 1.57 -0.39 16.30
C ALA A 170 2.45 -1.53 15.77
N PHE A 171 3.40 -1.22 14.87
CA PHE A 171 4.37 -2.19 14.39
C PHE A 171 5.19 -2.79 15.55
N ASP A 172 5.76 -1.93 16.40
CA ASP A 172 6.61 -2.37 17.50
C ASP A 172 5.83 -3.21 18.53
N LYS A 173 4.56 -2.83 18.82
CA LYS A 173 3.66 -3.60 19.67
C LYS A 173 3.46 -5.02 19.13
N PHE A 174 3.03 -5.16 17.88
CA PHE A 174 2.76 -6.46 17.29
C PHE A 174 4.02 -7.30 17.11
N VAL A 175 5.15 -6.70 16.77
CA VAL A 175 6.44 -7.41 16.70
C VAL A 175 6.78 -8.02 18.05
N ALA A 176 6.66 -7.26 19.17
CA ALA A 176 6.94 -7.78 20.51
C ALA A 176 6.01 -8.95 20.87
N GLN A 177 4.71 -8.85 20.57
CA GLN A 177 3.74 -9.91 20.83
C GLN A 177 4.01 -11.18 20.00
N ILE A 178 4.40 -11.01 18.72
CA ILE A 178 4.74 -12.14 17.85
C ILE A 178 6.04 -12.82 18.33
N GLN A 179 7.05 -12.05 18.76
CA GLN A 179 8.29 -12.58 19.30
C GLN A 179 8.06 -13.38 20.60
N ASP A 180 7.17 -12.91 21.49
CA ASP A 180 6.81 -13.63 22.70
C ASP A 180 6.09 -14.95 22.38
N LYS A 181 5.22 -14.98 21.37
CA LYS A 181 4.56 -16.19 20.88
C LYS A 181 5.53 -17.20 20.26
N TYR A 182 6.56 -16.73 19.57
CA TYR A 182 7.47 -17.55 18.75
C TYR A 182 8.90 -17.58 19.29
N LYS A 183 9.08 -17.98 20.56
CA LYS A 183 10.38 -17.96 21.28
C LYS A 183 11.46 -18.84 20.62
N ASP A 184 11.05 -19.95 20.01
CA ASP A 184 11.96 -20.91 19.37
C ASP A 184 11.96 -20.82 17.83
N THR A 185 11.43 -19.73 17.27
CA THR A 185 11.33 -19.49 15.83
C THR A 185 12.43 -18.55 15.34
N GLU A 186 13.05 -18.86 14.22
CA GLU A 186 13.92 -17.90 13.51
C GLU A 186 13.06 -16.78 12.92
N ILE A 187 13.10 -15.59 13.51
CA ILE A 187 12.30 -14.44 13.07
C ILE A 187 13.16 -13.40 12.37
N ILE A 188 12.82 -13.09 11.14
CA ILE A 188 13.38 -11.94 10.41
C ILE A 188 12.37 -10.80 10.43
N ILE A 189 12.75 -9.68 11.01
CA ILE A 189 11.93 -8.48 11.12
C ILE A 189 12.42 -7.44 10.12
N LYS A 190 11.54 -6.96 9.26
CA LYS A 190 11.81 -5.88 8.33
C LYS A 190 10.79 -4.76 8.55
N ASN A 191 11.26 -3.66 9.14
CA ASN A 191 10.45 -2.45 9.17
C ASN A 191 10.34 -1.92 7.73
N THR A 192 9.15 -2.06 7.16
CA THR A 192 8.82 -1.63 5.78
C THR A 192 7.91 -0.42 5.75
N ILE A 193 7.68 0.24 6.88
CA ILE A 193 6.99 1.52 6.95
C ILE A 193 7.75 2.54 6.09
N CYS A 194 7.04 3.28 5.27
CA CYS A 194 7.67 4.21 4.34
C CYS A 194 8.13 5.48 5.09
N ALA A 195 9.32 5.97 4.74
CA ALA A 195 9.90 7.16 5.36
C ALA A 195 8.99 8.40 5.25
N ALA A 196 8.23 8.53 4.16
CA ALA A 196 7.27 9.63 4.01
C ALA A 196 6.13 9.57 5.04
N THR A 197 5.71 8.37 5.45
CA THR A 197 4.73 8.17 6.52
C THR A 197 5.31 8.62 7.86
N GLU A 198 6.49 8.14 8.19
CA GLU A 198 7.16 8.48 9.45
C GLU A 198 7.46 9.99 9.55
N GLN A 199 7.98 10.59 8.48
CA GLN A 199 8.25 12.02 8.41
C GLN A 199 7.00 12.86 8.67
N ARG A 200 5.86 12.52 8.06
CA ARG A 200 4.60 13.24 8.24
C ARG A 200 4.04 13.08 9.65
N GLN A 201 4.07 11.87 10.19
CA GLN A 201 3.62 11.62 11.55
C GLN A 201 4.43 12.45 12.56
N ASN A 202 5.75 12.44 12.43
CA ASN A 202 6.64 13.23 13.28
C ASN A 202 6.42 14.74 13.11
N GLU A 203 6.25 15.21 11.88
CA GLU A 203 6.02 16.63 11.61
C GLU A 203 4.71 17.13 12.23
N VAL A 204 3.63 16.35 12.15
CA VAL A 204 2.35 16.70 12.80
C VAL A 204 2.53 16.85 14.30
N LEU A 205 3.27 15.95 14.96
CA LEU A 205 3.57 16.03 16.38
C LEU A 205 4.39 17.30 16.73
N GLU A 206 5.38 17.64 15.89
CA GLU A 206 6.19 18.85 16.12
C GLU A 206 5.38 20.14 15.89
N ILE A 207 4.50 20.18 14.89
CA ILE A 207 3.61 21.32 14.66
C ILE A 207 2.62 21.45 15.83
N ALA A 208 2.08 20.34 16.33
CA ALA A 208 1.15 20.35 17.46
C ALA A 208 1.75 20.89 18.77
N LYS A 209 3.05 20.69 19.00
CA LYS A 209 3.73 21.22 20.20
C LYS A 209 3.88 22.74 20.23
N ARG A 210 3.83 23.41 19.08
CA ARG A 210 4.12 24.85 18.93
C ARG A 210 2.93 25.68 18.47
N ASN A 211 1.77 25.07 18.26
CA ASN A 211 0.55 25.74 17.83
C ASN A 211 -0.63 25.36 18.72
N ASP A 212 -1.53 26.31 18.94
CA ASP A 212 -2.74 26.09 19.74
C ASP A 212 -3.76 25.18 19.05
N SER A 213 -3.69 25.06 17.74
CA SER A 213 -4.55 24.16 16.95
C SER A 213 -3.81 23.65 15.71
N VAL A 214 -4.08 22.39 15.36
CA VAL A 214 -3.55 21.75 14.16
C VAL A 214 -4.71 21.25 13.31
N SER A 215 -4.73 21.67 12.04
CA SER A 215 -5.66 21.15 11.04
C SER A 215 -4.91 20.18 10.15
N VAL A 216 -5.25 18.90 10.19
CA VAL A 216 -4.73 17.91 9.26
C VAL A 216 -5.73 17.78 8.12
N MET A 217 -5.43 18.38 6.98
CA MET A 217 -6.16 18.12 5.75
C MET A 217 -5.67 16.80 5.16
N VAL A 218 -6.41 15.74 5.39
CA VAL A 218 -6.17 14.47 4.73
C VAL A 218 -6.86 14.56 3.37
N CYS A 219 -6.09 14.55 2.29
CA CYS A 219 -6.63 14.12 1.00
C CYS A 219 -7.22 12.74 1.24
N TYR A 220 -8.51 12.57 1.01
CA TYR A 220 -9.30 11.41 1.38
C TYR A 220 -8.63 10.14 0.83
N SER A 221 -7.73 9.61 1.59
CA SER A 221 -7.30 8.24 1.52
C SER A 221 -8.11 7.56 2.57
N ALA A 222 -8.63 6.41 2.35
CA ALA A 222 -9.36 5.66 3.35
C ALA A 222 -8.47 5.49 4.61
N VAL A 223 -8.36 6.54 5.36
CA VAL A 223 -7.93 6.52 6.74
C VAL A 223 -9.12 5.95 7.47
N HIS A 224 -9.13 4.62 7.61
CA HIS A 224 -9.87 4.08 8.71
C HIS A 224 -9.31 4.79 9.95
N THR A 225 -10.08 5.73 10.43
CA THR A 225 -9.88 6.42 11.68
C THR A 225 -9.51 5.38 12.72
N LEU A 226 -8.23 5.38 13.10
CA LEU A 226 -7.86 4.76 14.35
C LEU A 226 -8.61 5.54 15.43
N PRO A 227 -9.37 4.89 16.32
CA PRO A 227 -9.90 5.58 17.47
C PRO A 227 -8.69 6.11 18.24
N TYR A 228 -8.58 7.42 18.32
CA TYR A 228 -7.71 8.04 19.31
C TYR A 228 -8.25 7.66 20.69
N PRO A 229 -7.34 7.30 21.62
CA PRO A 229 -7.73 7.13 23.02
C PRO A 229 -8.18 8.45 23.64
#